data_3bd73ea8990488a5ede7cca7ddfba77a
#
_entry.id   3bd73ea8990488a5ede7cca7ddfba77a
#
_cell.length_a   1.000
_cell.length_b   1.000
_cell.length_c   1.000
_cell.angle_alpha   90.00
_cell.angle_beta   90.00
_cell.angle_gamma   90.00
#
_symmetry.space_group_name_H-M   'P 1'
#
loop_
_entity.id
_entity.type
_entity.pdbx_description
1 polymer ?
#
loop_
_entity_poly.entity_id
_entity_poly.type
_entity_poly.pdbx_seq_one_letter_code
_entity_poly.pdbx_strand_id
1 'polypeptide(L)'
;QRNTEYIEQTHAVSLIEKVVNGHRKRPLVLTADRGRGKSSALGIACAQLLQHKPLRILLTAPSINAVEPVYQHAQRLLTDAKQMKKDRLEVGYGYIQFIAPDELLSSLPECDLLLVDEAAAIPVPMLKQITEHYHRLVFSSTIHGYEGCGRGFTLKFIEWLQQQRPGMKTYHMQQPIRWSVDDKLETWLYDAFILNAELSPQSIEGMANVSLNKVDKQALVHQPNLLRECFALLVNAHYQTSPNDLLHLLRDDNSSVYLAMDKQNIIGVILTVEEGGLDDELIEAVQLGQRRPKGHLTPITIINQLGLVKVGKLITSRVMRIAVHPDLQGSGIGKRMLTLLEESVGAHVDYLSTSFGATDELIQFWQQAGYQSIRLGTMRDAASGCYSLLMVRQLANKSQTWIDDTQALFHEFLSASLSLVYPKLEPSLARSLLRQPIQHQTLHPTKRVLLQSYAQGGASYESIFVWLQQWLRQHGLGPVSDLMISKVFLNHDWGICAKQFGLSGRKQVEQQLRSELEKLLSQFTV
;
A
#
# COMPACT_ATOMS: atom_id res chain seq x y z
N GLN A 1 -8.82 28.07 37.29
CA GLN A 1 -7.81 28.72 36.36
C GLN A 1 -7.09 27.74 35.43
N ARG A 2 -7.25 26.40 35.53
CA ARG A 2 -6.61 25.41 34.64
C ARG A 2 -7.43 25.04 33.40
N ASN A 3 -8.68 25.48 33.26
CA ASN A 3 -9.57 25.09 32.15
C ASN A 3 -9.47 25.96 30.90
N THR A 4 -8.66 27.01 30.88
CA THR A 4 -8.47 27.89 29.73
C THR A 4 -7.26 27.51 28.86
N GLU A 5 -6.39 26.60 29.33
CA GLU A 5 -5.14 26.29 28.64
C GLU A 5 -5.30 25.31 27.46
N TYR A 6 -6.40 24.52 27.38
CA TYR A 6 -6.55 23.46 26.36
C TYR A 6 -7.91 23.52 25.64
N ILE A 7 -8.29 24.71 25.19
CA ILE A 7 -9.60 24.96 24.57
C ILE A 7 -9.82 24.06 23.33
N GLU A 8 -8.81 23.97 22.46
CA GLU A 8 -8.92 23.18 21.25
C GLU A 8 -9.02 21.67 21.53
N GLN A 9 -8.27 21.16 22.51
CA GLN A 9 -8.36 19.77 22.92
C GLN A 9 -9.75 19.46 23.55
N THR A 10 -10.26 20.32 24.38
CA THR A 10 -11.60 20.18 24.99
C THR A 10 -12.68 20.19 23.91
N HIS A 11 -12.54 21.06 22.92
CA HIS A 11 -13.46 21.09 21.78
C HIS A 11 -13.38 19.81 20.93
N ALA A 12 -12.16 19.31 20.66
CA ALA A 12 -11.98 18.04 19.95
C ALA A 12 -12.65 16.87 20.68
N VAL A 13 -12.50 16.77 22.01
CA VAL A 13 -13.19 15.78 22.85
C VAL A 13 -14.70 15.87 22.68
N SER A 14 -15.27 17.08 22.76
CA SER A 14 -16.72 17.27 22.57
C SER A 14 -17.21 16.86 21.19
N LEU A 15 -16.41 17.05 20.14
CA LEU A 15 -16.72 16.63 18.78
C LEU A 15 -16.71 15.10 18.64
N ILE A 16 -15.77 14.42 19.30
CA ILE A 16 -15.70 12.94 19.33
C ILE A 16 -16.94 12.37 20.03
N GLU A 17 -17.35 12.93 21.16
CA GLU A 17 -18.56 12.53 21.87
C GLU A 17 -19.82 12.71 21.03
N LYS A 18 -19.89 13.77 20.20
CA LYS A 18 -20.99 14.01 19.25
C LYS A 18 -21.08 12.95 18.17
N VAL A 19 -19.99 12.28 17.80
CA VAL A 19 -20.03 11.15 16.85
C VAL A 19 -20.83 9.99 17.42
N VAL A 20 -20.71 9.73 18.73
CA VAL A 20 -21.45 8.67 19.42
C VAL A 20 -22.89 9.06 19.70
N ASN A 21 -23.11 10.26 20.22
CA ASN A 21 -24.42 10.73 20.68
C ASN A 21 -25.29 11.32 19.57
N GLY A 22 -24.69 11.63 18.41
CA GLY A 22 -25.37 12.22 17.27
C GLY A 22 -25.90 11.21 16.26
N HIS A 23 -26.31 11.72 15.09
CA HIS A 23 -26.76 10.89 13.98
C HIS A 23 -25.65 10.01 13.41
N ARG A 24 -26.01 8.80 12.99
CA ARG A 24 -25.10 7.89 12.29
C ARG A 24 -24.61 8.50 10.96
N LYS A 25 -23.47 8.01 10.46
CA LYS A 25 -22.87 8.44 9.18
C LYS A 25 -22.41 9.91 9.15
N ARG A 26 -22.03 10.45 10.30
CA ARG A 26 -21.41 11.77 10.44
C ARG A 26 -20.00 11.62 11.05
N PRO A 27 -19.04 11.10 10.29
CA PRO A 27 -17.68 10.92 10.79
C PRO A 27 -17.00 12.27 11.11
N LEU A 28 -16.04 12.20 12.01
CA LEU A 28 -15.15 13.30 12.35
C LEU A 28 -13.75 13.01 11.77
N VAL A 29 -13.15 14.01 11.13
CA VAL A 29 -11.72 13.99 10.77
C VAL A 29 -11.01 15.01 11.64
N LEU A 30 -10.16 14.52 12.53
CA LEU A 30 -9.34 15.32 13.45
C LEU A 30 -7.91 15.38 12.90
N THR A 31 -7.44 16.58 12.61
CA THR A 31 -6.09 16.79 12.10
C THR A 31 -5.31 17.73 13.03
N ALA A 32 -4.01 17.52 13.12
CA ALA A 32 -3.13 18.39 13.88
C ALA A 32 -1.67 18.13 13.50
N ASP A 33 -0.80 19.08 13.82
CA ASP A 33 0.64 18.81 13.85
C ASP A 33 1.02 17.96 15.07
N ARG A 34 2.23 17.45 15.08
CA ARG A 34 2.75 16.69 16.21
C ARG A 34 2.75 17.54 17.48
N GLY A 35 2.40 16.92 18.62
CA GLY A 35 2.42 17.60 19.91
C GLY A 35 1.18 18.45 20.23
N ARG A 36 0.14 18.41 19.40
CA ARG A 36 -1.13 19.13 19.61
C ARG A 36 -2.17 18.32 20.40
N GLY A 37 -1.82 17.10 20.84
CA GLY A 37 -2.66 16.31 21.75
C GLY A 37 -3.80 15.54 21.08
N LYS A 38 -3.68 15.16 19.80
CA LYS A 38 -4.68 14.30 19.13
C LYS A 38 -4.98 13.01 19.91
N SER A 39 -3.95 12.19 20.13
CA SER A 39 -4.12 10.90 20.84
C SER A 39 -4.59 11.08 22.27
N SER A 40 -4.19 12.18 22.93
CA SER A 40 -4.74 12.56 24.25
C SER A 40 -6.24 12.84 24.16
N ALA A 41 -6.68 13.61 23.16
CA ALA A 41 -8.10 13.91 22.96
C ALA A 41 -8.92 12.64 22.73
N LEU A 42 -8.40 11.70 21.93
CA LEU A 42 -9.02 10.38 21.73
C LEU A 42 -9.16 9.62 23.06
N GLY A 43 -8.10 9.55 23.86
CA GLY A 43 -8.10 8.85 25.15
C GLY A 43 -9.04 9.50 26.17
N ILE A 44 -9.06 10.83 26.26
CA ILE A 44 -9.97 11.58 27.13
C ILE A 44 -11.43 11.34 26.72
N ALA A 45 -11.74 11.44 25.45
CA ALA A 45 -13.09 11.20 24.93
C ALA A 45 -13.56 9.77 25.21
N CYS A 46 -12.71 8.77 25.02
CA CYS A 46 -13.02 7.38 25.37
C CYS A 46 -13.34 7.23 26.85
N ALA A 47 -12.53 7.85 27.73
CA ALA A 47 -12.77 7.79 29.15
C ALA A 47 -14.10 8.43 29.56
N GLN A 48 -14.40 9.62 29.09
CA GLN A 48 -15.65 10.31 29.35
C GLN A 48 -16.87 9.51 28.85
N LEU A 49 -16.79 8.96 27.65
CA LEU A 49 -17.85 8.12 27.10
C LEU A 49 -18.09 6.85 27.93
N LEU A 50 -17.03 6.16 28.36
CA LEU A 50 -17.12 4.92 29.15
C LEU A 50 -17.58 5.17 30.60
N GLN A 51 -17.38 6.35 31.17
CA GLN A 51 -17.94 6.74 32.46
C GLN A 51 -19.46 6.83 32.44
N HIS A 52 -20.03 7.16 31.29
CA HIS A 52 -21.47 7.35 31.15
C HIS A 52 -22.22 6.13 30.56
N LYS A 53 -21.57 5.35 29.73
CA LYS A 53 -22.20 4.23 29.02
C LYS A 53 -21.21 3.08 28.79
N PRO A 54 -21.65 1.82 28.90
CA PRO A 54 -20.83 0.66 28.55
C PRO A 54 -20.74 0.51 27.03
N LEU A 55 -19.77 1.17 26.41
CA LEU A 55 -19.56 1.17 24.95
C LEU A 55 -18.46 0.21 24.53
N ARG A 56 -18.63 -0.37 23.36
CA ARG A 56 -17.61 -1.13 22.64
C ARG A 56 -16.85 -0.17 21.74
N ILE A 57 -15.68 0.29 22.19
CA ILE A 57 -14.84 1.20 21.41
C ILE A 57 -13.70 0.41 20.78
N LEU A 58 -13.64 0.42 19.45
CA LEU A 58 -12.52 -0.14 18.71
C LEU A 58 -11.55 0.98 18.33
N LEU A 59 -10.27 0.64 18.36
CA LEU A 59 -9.18 1.52 18.01
C LEU A 59 -8.29 0.82 17.01
N THR A 60 -8.08 1.42 15.84
CA THR A 60 -7.18 0.91 14.80
C THR A 60 -6.15 1.96 14.41
N ALA A 61 -4.95 1.51 14.08
CA ALA A 61 -3.83 2.34 13.66
C ALA A 61 -2.81 1.45 12.92
N PRO A 62 -1.80 2.01 12.26
CA PRO A 62 -0.75 1.23 11.61
C PRO A 62 0.00 0.27 12.54
N SER A 63 0.11 0.63 13.83
CA SER A 63 0.71 -0.24 14.85
C SER A 63 0.09 0.01 16.22
N ILE A 64 0.14 -0.99 17.10
CA ILE A 64 -0.32 -0.88 18.49
C ILE A 64 0.47 0.17 19.29
N ASN A 65 1.74 0.38 18.97
CA ASN A 65 2.57 1.38 19.66
C ASN A 65 2.10 2.83 19.38
N ALA A 66 1.49 3.07 18.23
CA ALA A 66 0.94 4.39 17.89
C ALA A 66 -0.20 4.81 18.82
N VAL A 67 -0.95 3.86 19.34
CA VAL A 67 -2.15 4.12 20.18
C VAL A 67 -1.89 4.02 21.68
N GLU A 68 -0.69 3.72 22.11
CA GLU A 68 -0.31 3.67 23.52
C GLU A 68 -0.70 4.93 24.30
N PRO A 69 -0.51 6.17 23.76
CA PRO A 69 -0.94 7.39 24.44
C PRO A 69 -2.46 7.46 24.67
N VAL A 70 -3.27 6.87 23.77
CA VAL A 70 -4.74 6.82 23.94
C VAL A 70 -5.09 6.03 25.20
N TYR A 71 -4.49 4.85 25.36
CA TYR A 71 -4.69 4.02 26.56
C TYR A 71 -4.20 4.70 27.83
N GLN A 72 -3.01 5.32 27.80
CA GLN A 72 -2.46 6.02 28.97
C GLN A 72 -3.37 7.15 29.44
N HIS A 73 -3.92 7.96 28.53
CA HIS A 73 -4.83 9.04 28.88
C HIS A 73 -6.19 8.53 29.34
N ALA A 74 -6.73 7.48 28.72
CA ALA A 74 -7.97 6.86 29.15
C ALA A 74 -7.83 6.27 30.57
N GLN A 75 -6.76 5.54 30.84
CA GLN A 75 -6.51 4.90 32.14
C GLN A 75 -6.33 5.88 33.28
N ARG A 76 -5.71 7.05 33.01
CA ARG A 76 -5.56 8.11 34.02
C ARG A 76 -6.90 8.67 34.51
N LEU A 77 -7.93 8.64 33.69
CA LEU A 77 -9.25 9.20 33.99
C LEU A 77 -10.25 8.13 34.45
N LEU A 78 -9.95 6.87 34.25
CA LEU A 78 -10.81 5.72 34.59
C LEU A 78 -10.20 4.96 35.76
N THR A 79 -10.59 5.30 36.98
CA THR A 79 -10.06 4.70 38.23
C THR A 79 -10.35 3.20 38.34
N ASP A 80 -11.46 2.76 37.78
CA ASP A 80 -11.93 1.36 37.84
C ASP A 80 -11.53 0.54 36.59
N ALA A 81 -10.72 1.11 35.72
CA ALA A 81 -10.28 0.42 34.49
C ALA A 81 -9.27 -0.69 34.77
N LYS A 82 -9.49 -1.83 34.18
CA LYS A 82 -8.58 -2.98 34.21
C LYS A 82 -7.96 -3.19 32.83
N GLN A 83 -6.66 -3.12 32.77
CA GLN A 83 -5.93 -3.47 31.56
C GLN A 83 -5.77 -4.99 31.52
N MET A 84 -6.62 -5.64 30.71
CA MET A 84 -6.65 -7.11 30.61
C MET A 84 -5.48 -7.65 29.76
N LYS A 85 -5.13 -6.92 28.70
CA LYS A 85 -4.00 -7.18 27.81
C LYS A 85 -3.44 -5.85 27.31
N LYS A 86 -2.29 -5.89 26.64
CA LYS A 86 -1.66 -4.70 26.05
C LYS A 86 -2.58 -3.95 25.06
N ASP A 87 -3.51 -4.67 24.44
CA ASP A 87 -4.43 -4.20 23.40
C ASP A 87 -5.86 -3.94 23.91
N ARG A 88 -6.16 -4.16 25.21
CA ARG A 88 -7.52 -4.08 25.72
C ARG A 88 -7.61 -3.49 27.13
N LEU A 89 -8.42 -2.45 27.26
CA LEU A 89 -8.78 -1.79 28.52
C LEU A 89 -10.28 -1.96 28.75
N GLU A 90 -10.67 -2.52 29.90
CA GLU A 90 -12.07 -2.76 30.27
C GLU A 90 -12.52 -1.88 31.42
N VAL A 91 -13.77 -1.40 31.35
CA VAL A 91 -14.44 -0.60 32.38
C VAL A 91 -15.88 -1.09 32.51
N GLY A 92 -16.18 -1.83 33.56
CA GLY A 92 -17.48 -2.47 33.71
C GLY A 92 -17.77 -3.41 32.52
N TYR A 93 -18.84 -3.14 31.78
CA TYR A 93 -19.20 -3.88 30.55
C TYR A 93 -18.70 -3.20 29.27
N GLY A 94 -18.06 -2.04 29.37
CA GLY A 94 -17.48 -1.32 28.23
C GLY A 94 -15.99 -1.61 28.08
N TYR A 95 -15.45 -1.33 26.90
CA TYR A 95 -14.03 -1.56 26.63
C TYR A 95 -13.49 -0.67 25.51
N ILE A 96 -12.16 -0.48 25.51
CA ILE A 96 -11.37 0.00 24.38
C ILE A 96 -10.50 -1.17 23.94
N GLN A 97 -10.56 -1.53 22.67
CA GLN A 97 -9.74 -2.61 22.11
C GLN A 97 -9.08 -2.20 20.80
N PHE A 98 -7.77 -2.42 20.72
CA PHE A 98 -7.01 -2.27 19.47
C PHE A 98 -7.22 -3.47 18.59
N ILE A 99 -7.41 -3.21 17.29
CA ILE A 99 -7.45 -4.22 16.23
C ILE A 99 -6.65 -3.69 15.05
N ALA A 100 -5.72 -4.48 14.52
CA ALA A 100 -4.96 -4.10 13.34
C ALA A 100 -5.90 -3.90 12.12
N PRO A 101 -5.58 -2.98 11.18
CA PRO A 101 -6.49 -2.66 10.08
C PRO A 101 -6.88 -3.84 9.19
N ASP A 102 -5.99 -4.77 8.94
CA ASP A 102 -6.23 -6.00 8.18
C ASP A 102 -7.14 -6.98 8.93
N GLU A 103 -6.93 -7.15 10.23
CA GLU A 103 -7.80 -7.96 11.09
C GLU A 103 -9.19 -7.34 11.23
N LEU A 104 -9.26 -6.01 11.39
CA LEU A 104 -10.52 -5.27 11.44
C LEU A 104 -11.38 -5.53 10.20
N LEU A 105 -10.78 -5.48 9.00
CA LEU A 105 -11.48 -5.70 7.74
C LEU A 105 -11.80 -7.17 7.48
N SER A 106 -11.03 -8.10 8.03
CA SER A 106 -11.27 -9.53 7.86
C SER A 106 -12.36 -10.07 8.79
N SER A 107 -12.44 -9.57 10.02
CA SER A 107 -13.36 -10.03 11.06
C SER A 107 -14.62 -9.17 11.20
N LEU A 108 -14.55 -7.89 10.81
CA LEU A 108 -15.63 -6.91 10.87
C LEU A 108 -16.40 -6.91 12.21
N PRO A 109 -15.72 -6.81 13.36
CA PRO A 109 -16.37 -6.87 14.66
C PRO A 109 -17.31 -5.68 14.86
N GLU A 110 -18.43 -5.91 15.53
CA GLU A 110 -19.35 -4.85 15.89
C GLU A 110 -18.77 -3.89 16.94
N CYS A 111 -19.00 -2.61 16.77
CA CYS A 111 -18.63 -1.60 17.74
C CYS A 111 -19.63 -0.44 17.79
N ASP A 112 -19.57 0.32 18.88
CA ASP A 112 -20.37 1.54 19.06
C ASP A 112 -19.62 2.78 18.59
N LEU A 113 -18.29 2.73 18.56
CA LEU A 113 -17.39 3.76 18.02
C LEU A 113 -16.11 3.10 17.49
N LEU A 114 -15.68 3.50 16.31
CA LEU A 114 -14.38 3.14 15.76
C LEU A 114 -13.50 4.39 15.64
N LEU A 115 -12.35 4.35 16.28
CA LEU A 115 -11.30 5.35 16.17
C LEU A 115 -10.21 4.84 15.24
N VAL A 116 -9.85 5.63 14.24
CA VAL A 116 -8.78 5.35 13.28
C VAL A 116 -7.69 6.37 13.50
N ASP A 117 -6.67 6.00 14.30
CA ASP A 117 -5.54 6.91 14.58
C ASP A 117 -4.44 6.74 13.53
N GLU A 118 -3.69 7.81 13.29
CA GLU A 118 -2.70 7.92 12.20
C GLU A 118 -3.28 7.44 10.85
N ALA A 119 -4.49 7.88 10.52
CA ALA A 119 -5.25 7.45 9.36
C ALA A 119 -4.50 7.68 8.04
N ALA A 120 -3.68 8.73 7.94
CA ALA A 120 -2.88 8.99 6.75
C ALA A 120 -1.83 7.91 6.46
N ALA A 121 -1.46 7.11 7.45
CA ALA A 121 -0.54 5.99 7.30
C ALA A 121 -1.24 4.65 6.95
N ILE A 122 -2.58 4.65 6.86
CA ILE A 122 -3.37 3.50 6.43
C ILE A 122 -3.72 3.66 4.95
N PRO A 123 -3.59 2.62 4.11
CA PRO A 123 -3.91 2.70 2.69
C PRO A 123 -5.34 3.18 2.42
N VAL A 124 -5.51 4.08 1.45
CA VAL A 124 -6.84 4.64 1.08
C VAL A 124 -7.90 3.58 0.80
N PRO A 125 -7.61 2.48 0.07
CA PRO A 125 -8.60 1.42 -0.15
C PRO A 125 -9.12 0.82 1.16
N MET A 126 -8.25 0.62 2.15
CA MET A 126 -8.64 0.11 3.47
C MET A 126 -9.51 1.13 4.23
N LEU A 127 -9.16 2.42 4.20
CA LEU A 127 -9.97 3.48 4.81
C LEU A 127 -11.37 3.57 4.16
N LYS A 128 -11.46 3.38 2.85
CA LYS A 128 -12.74 3.32 2.15
C LYS A 128 -13.59 2.14 2.60
N GLN A 129 -13.03 0.94 2.66
CA GLN A 129 -13.71 -0.25 3.16
C GLN A 129 -14.17 -0.10 4.62
N ILE A 130 -13.34 0.48 5.48
CA ILE A 130 -13.71 0.81 6.86
C ILE A 130 -14.93 1.75 6.88
N THR A 131 -14.91 2.80 6.05
CA THR A 131 -16.01 3.78 5.96
C THR A 131 -17.31 3.17 5.44
N GLU A 132 -17.23 2.21 4.54
CA GLU A 132 -18.41 1.52 3.99
C GLU A 132 -19.10 0.66 5.06
N HIS A 133 -18.33 0.01 5.91
CA HIS A 133 -18.85 -0.90 6.92
C HIS A 133 -19.25 -0.21 8.23
N TYR A 134 -18.42 0.71 8.74
CA TYR A 134 -18.65 1.39 10.02
C TYR A 134 -19.30 2.75 9.85
N HIS A 135 -20.15 3.13 10.81
CA HIS A 135 -20.97 4.37 10.69
C HIS A 135 -20.63 5.44 11.71
N ARG A 136 -20.01 5.07 12.83
CA ARG A 136 -19.55 6.00 13.87
C ARG A 136 -18.03 5.98 13.90
N LEU A 137 -17.43 6.92 13.17
CA LEU A 137 -16.01 6.95 12.83
C LEU A 137 -15.37 8.27 13.25
N VAL A 138 -14.20 8.17 13.85
CA VAL A 138 -13.29 9.29 14.03
C VAL A 138 -11.96 8.92 13.37
N PHE A 139 -11.57 9.69 12.37
CA PHE A 139 -10.25 9.63 11.76
C PHE A 139 -9.36 10.68 12.40
N SER A 140 -8.19 10.28 12.84
CA SER A 140 -7.18 11.17 13.41
C SER A 140 -5.91 11.08 12.60
N SER A 141 -5.32 12.21 12.22
CA SER A 141 -4.11 12.24 11.42
C SER A 141 -3.23 13.44 11.70
N THR A 142 -1.92 13.24 11.58
CA THR A 142 -0.92 14.31 11.58
C THR A 142 -0.80 14.88 10.17
N ILE A 143 -0.76 16.24 10.05
CA ILE A 143 -0.64 16.90 8.75
C ILE A 143 0.82 17.16 8.39
N HIS A 144 1.61 17.68 9.31
CA HIS A 144 3.02 17.98 9.12
C HIS A 144 3.88 17.04 9.97
N GLY A 145 4.96 16.60 9.38
CA GLY A 145 5.90 15.65 9.96
C GLY A 145 6.05 14.39 9.10
N TYR A 146 7.03 13.59 9.43
CA TYR A 146 7.33 12.35 8.69
C TYR A 146 6.28 11.23 8.86
N GLU A 147 5.38 11.38 9.83
CA GLU A 147 4.33 10.41 10.15
C GLU A 147 3.06 10.62 9.29
N GLY A 148 2.92 11.81 8.69
CA GLY A 148 1.80 12.13 7.80
C GLY A 148 2.18 11.90 6.35
N CYS A 149 1.49 11.01 5.66
CA CYS A 149 1.45 11.07 4.21
C CYS A 149 0.88 12.41 3.81
N GLY A 150 1.66 13.19 3.11
CA GLY A 150 1.44 14.59 2.87
C GLY A 150 0.02 15.00 2.52
N ARG A 151 -0.20 16.29 2.51
CA ARG A 151 -1.47 16.98 2.22
C ARG A 151 -2.30 16.34 1.09
N GLY A 152 -1.67 15.82 0.04
CA GLY A 152 -2.37 15.27 -1.10
C GLY A 152 -3.21 14.02 -0.77
N PHE A 153 -2.71 13.15 0.11
CA PHE A 153 -3.45 11.97 0.54
C PHE A 153 -4.64 12.34 1.44
N THR A 154 -4.36 13.16 2.47
CA THR A 154 -5.40 13.59 3.42
C THR A 154 -6.51 14.35 2.70
N LEU A 155 -6.17 15.20 1.72
CA LEU A 155 -7.14 15.91 0.89
C LEU A 155 -7.97 14.96 0.03
N LYS A 156 -7.35 14.04 -0.73
CA LYS A 156 -8.06 13.09 -1.59
C LYS A 156 -9.02 12.18 -0.80
N PHE A 157 -8.59 11.69 0.37
CA PHE A 157 -9.46 10.89 1.23
C PHE A 157 -10.60 11.72 1.83
N ILE A 158 -10.33 12.95 2.29
CA ILE A 158 -11.35 13.85 2.86
C ILE A 158 -12.38 14.23 1.79
N GLU A 159 -11.98 14.56 0.57
CA GLU A 159 -12.90 14.85 -0.53
C GLU A 159 -13.81 13.66 -0.84
N TRP A 160 -13.25 12.47 -0.96
CA TRP A 160 -14.03 11.24 -1.15
C TRP A 160 -14.97 10.99 0.03
N LEU A 161 -14.49 11.15 1.27
CA LEU A 161 -15.29 10.97 2.48
C LEU A 161 -16.45 11.96 2.53
N GLN A 162 -16.23 13.20 2.13
CA GLN A 162 -17.27 14.24 2.09
C GLN A 162 -18.37 13.89 1.09
N GLN A 163 -18.02 13.30 -0.05
CA GLN A 163 -19.00 12.82 -1.04
C GLN A 163 -19.80 11.64 -0.49
N GLN A 164 -19.15 10.69 0.18
CA GLN A 164 -19.81 9.49 0.74
C GLN A 164 -20.57 9.77 2.04
N ARG A 165 -20.15 10.78 2.79
CA ARG A 165 -20.70 11.16 4.11
C ARG A 165 -20.84 12.69 4.20
N PRO A 166 -21.85 13.28 3.55
CA PRO A 166 -22.01 14.76 3.50
C PRO A 166 -22.14 15.44 4.87
N GLY A 167 -22.52 14.66 5.90
CA GLY A 167 -22.59 15.14 7.28
C GLY A 167 -21.30 15.07 8.08
N MET A 168 -20.17 14.73 7.44
CA MET A 168 -18.87 14.69 8.11
C MET A 168 -18.45 16.07 8.62
N LYS A 169 -17.59 16.07 9.64
CA LYS A 169 -16.95 17.27 10.16
C LYS A 169 -15.44 17.11 10.13
N THR A 170 -14.75 18.22 9.88
CA THR A 170 -13.30 18.32 10.04
C THR A 170 -12.97 19.29 11.16
N TYR A 171 -11.95 18.97 11.93
CA TYR A 171 -11.43 19.88 12.94
C TYR A 171 -9.90 19.81 12.96
N HIS A 172 -9.26 20.97 12.89
CA HIS A 172 -7.80 21.09 12.90
C HIS A 172 -7.34 21.73 14.21
N MET A 173 -6.48 21.02 14.96
CA MET A 173 -5.91 21.48 16.21
C MET A 173 -4.55 22.14 15.95
N GLN A 174 -4.40 23.39 16.38
CA GLN A 174 -3.17 24.18 16.19
C GLN A 174 -2.40 24.39 17.51
N GLN A 175 -3.12 24.45 18.62
CA GLN A 175 -2.55 24.80 19.93
C GLN A 175 -1.59 23.71 20.42
N PRO A 176 -0.30 24.04 20.66
CA PRO A 176 0.63 23.12 21.30
C PRO A 176 0.22 22.80 22.72
N ILE A 177 0.44 21.57 23.17
CA ILE A 177 0.17 21.14 24.53
C ILE A 177 1.44 21.06 25.39
N ARG A 178 2.56 20.71 24.77
CA ARG A 178 3.82 20.42 25.45
C ARG A 178 4.75 21.61 25.55
N TRP A 179 4.55 22.63 24.71
CA TRP A 179 5.37 23.86 24.65
C TRP A 179 4.49 25.06 24.32
N SER A 180 5.07 26.25 24.38
CA SER A 180 4.36 27.51 24.11
C SER A 180 4.05 27.66 22.63
N VAL A 181 3.04 28.46 22.33
CA VAL A 181 2.77 28.91 20.95
C VAL A 181 4.00 29.69 20.45
N ASP A 182 4.36 29.48 19.17
CA ASP A 182 5.53 30.12 18.53
C ASP A 182 6.88 29.75 19.15
N ASP A 183 7.01 28.52 19.67
CA ASP A 183 8.27 28.00 20.20
C ASP A 183 9.37 28.00 19.14
N LYS A 184 10.46 28.70 19.42
CA LYS A 184 11.58 28.84 18.45
C LYS A 184 12.31 27.53 18.18
N LEU A 185 12.33 26.61 19.15
CA LEU A 185 12.92 25.29 18.97
C LEU A 185 12.06 24.44 18.03
N GLU A 186 10.75 24.52 18.15
CA GLU A 186 9.84 23.86 17.21
C GLU A 186 10.05 24.37 15.79
N THR A 187 10.08 25.68 15.59
CA THR A 187 10.35 26.30 14.28
C THR A 187 11.68 25.81 13.71
N TRP A 188 12.73 25.83 14.52
CA TRP A 188 14.04 25.34 14.10
C TRP A 188 14.05 23.84 13.74
N LEU A 189 13.36 23.00 14.50
CA LEU A 189 13.22 21.57 14.20
C LEU A 189 12.50 21.34 12.87
N TYR A 190 11.44 22.10 12.60
CA TYR A 190 10.72 22.03 11.34
C TYR A 190 11.63 22.39 10.15
N ASP A 191 12.45 23.40 10.29
CA ASP A 191 13.39 23.81 9.25
C ASP A 191 14.57 22.83 9.10
N ALA A 192 15.18 22.44 10.22
CA ALA A 192 16.36 21.57 10.23
C ALA A 192 16.08 20.16 9.69
N PHE A 193 14.89 19.61 9.93
CA PHE A 193 14.49 18.28 9.50
C PHE A 193 13.46 18.30 8.37
N ILE A 194 13.19 19.45 7.78
CA ILE A 194 12.27 19.59 6.63
C ILE A 194 10.87 19.00 6.94
N LEU A 195 10.38 19.17 8.16
CA LEU A 195 9.11 18.61 8.63
C LEU A 195 7.88 19.29 8.00
N ASN A 196 8.03 20.51 7.50
CA ASN A 196 7.00 21.35 6.89
C ASN A 196 7.21 21.54 5.38
N ALA A 197 7.88 20.59 4.74
CA ALA A 197 8.11 20.67 3.31
C ALA A 197 6.77 20.66 2.55
N GLU A 198 6.44 21.78 1.92
CA GLU A 198 5.26 21.95 1.08
C GLU A 198 5.67 21.99 -0.38
N LEU A 199 4.82 21.42 -1.24
CA LEU A 199 4.99 21.48 -2.69
C LEU A 199 4.26 22.72 -3.22
N SER A 200 4.95 23.49 -4.06
CA SER A 200 4.33 24.58 -4.81
C SER A 200 3.55 24.01 -6.01
N PRO A 201 2.41 24.60 -6.41
CA PRO A 201 1.68 24.17 -7.60
C PRO A 201 2.58 24.11 -8.84
N GLN A 202 2.44 23.07 -9.64
CA GLN A 202 3.26 22.82 -10.82
C GLN A 202 2.42 22.57 -12.07
N SER A 203 2.94 23.03 -13.20
CA SER A 203 2.44 22.71 -14.54
C SER A 203 3.62 22.40 -15.45
N ILE A 204 3.41 21.63 -16.51
CA ILE A 204 4.43 21.36 -17.54
C ILE A 204 4.03 21.93 -18.87
N GLU A 205 5.02 22.36 -19.65
CA GLU A 205 4.80 22.84 -21.01
C GLU A 205 4.70 21.71 -22.04
N GLY A 206 5.28 20.55 -21.74
CA GLY A 206 5.20 19.35 -22.57
C GLY A 206 6.17 18.25 -22.16
N MET A 207 5.81 17.01 -22.48
CA MET A 207 6.58 15.81 -22.11
C MET A 207 7.99 15.76 -22.72
N ALA A 208 8.20 16.42 -23.86
CA ALA A 208 9.50 16.46 -24.53
C ALA A 208 10.56 17.22 -23.74
N ASN A 209 10.13 18.16 -22.89
CA ASN A 209 11.03 19.00 -22.09
C ASN A 209 11.47 18.34 -20.77
N VAL A 210 10.88 17.18 -20.43
CA VAL A 210 11.22 16.47 -19.19
C VAL A 210 12.60 15.83 -19.32
N SER A 211 13.52 16.27 -18.47
CA SER A 211 14.86 15.69 -18.29
C SER A 211 14.99 14.98 -16.96
N LEU A 212 15.90 14.01 -16.86
CA LEU A 212 16.23 13.33 -15.62
C LEU A 212 17.73 13.43 -15.36
N ASN A 213 18.12 14.02 -14.24
CA ASN A 213 19.51 14.26 -13.92
C ASN A 213 19.88 13.62 -12.58
N LYS A 214 20.98 12.87 -12.57
CA LYS A 214 21.57 12.39 -11.32
C LYS A 214 22.17 13.56 -10.55
N VAL A 215 21.84 13.66 -9.28
CA VAL A 215 22.25 14.77 -8.42
C VAL A 215 23.49 14.38 -7.61
N ASP A 216 24.46 15.30 -7.56
CA ASP A 216 25.52 15.21 -6.57
C ASP A 216 24.95 15.54 -5.19
N LYS A 217 25.01 14.58 -4.28
CA LYS A 217 24.46 14.72 -2.92
C LYS A 217 25.17 15.78 -2.10
N GLN A 218 26.47 15.98 -2.31
CA GLN A 218 27.21 17.06 -1.63
C GLN A 218 26.74 18.42 -2.13
N ALA A 219 26.53 18.57 -3.43
CA ALA A 219 25.95 19.77 -4.00
C ALA A 219 24.51 20.04 -3.49
N LEU A 220 23.73 18.96 -3.29
CA LEU A 220 22.35 19.03 -2.76
C LEU A 220 22.31 19.61 -1.33
N VAL A 221 23.29 19.24 -0.47
CA VAL A 221 23.39 19.78 0.90
C VAL A 221 23.64 21.30 0.89
N HIS A 222 24.38 21.79 -0.11
CA HIS A 222 24.66 23.22 -0.27
C HIS A 222 23.51 24.00 -0.96
N GLN A 223 22.46 23.32 -1.38
CA GLN A 223 21.26 23.90 -2.01
C GLN A 223 20.00 23.55 -1.20
N PRO A 224 19.77 24.20 -0.03
CA PRO A 224 18.71 23.82 0.90
C PRO A 224 17.30 23.88 0.28
N ASN A 225 17.04 24.78 -0.65
CA ASN A 225 15.76 24.86 -1.33
C ASN A 225 15.52 23.65 -2.25
N LEU A 226 16.55 23.25 -3.02
CA LEU A 226 16.48 22.08 -3.89
C LEU A 226 16.30 20.79 -3.06
N LEU A 227 17.04 20.67 -1.95
CA LEU A 227 16.88 19.56 -1.01
C LEU A 227 15.46 19.52 -0.41
N ARG A 228 14.92 20.67 -0.03
CA ARG A 228 13.57 20.79 0.52
C ARG A 228 12.51 20.32 -0.48
N GLU A 229 12.57 20.78 -1.72
CA GLU A 229 11.63 20.38 -2.78
C GLU A 229 11.75 18.89 -3.13
N CYS A 230 12.96 18.38 -3.27
CA CYS A 230 13.23 16.97 -3.49
C CYS A 230 12.63 16.10 -2.37
N PHE A 231 12.89 16.47 -1.13
CA PHE A 231 12.42 15.71 0.02
C PHE A 231 10.91 15.83 0.20
N ALA A 232 10.32 16.99 -0.10
CA ALA A 232 8.88 17.20 -0.11
C ALA A 232 8.17 16.24 -1.07
N LEU A 233 8.72 16.03 -2.27
CA LEU A 233 8.19 15.04 -3.22
C LEU A 233 8.24 13.62 -2.66
N LEU A 234 9.36 13.23 -2.05
CA LEU A 234 9.52 11.90 -1.46
C LEU A 234 8.56 11.66 -0.29
N VAL A 235 8.38 12.64 0.59
CA VAL A 235 7.45 12.57 1.72
C VAL A 235 6.00 12.48 1.24
N ASN A 236 5.62 13.26 0.23
CA ASN A 236 4.25 13.26 -0.29
C ASN A 236 3.86 11.96 -1.00
N ALA A 237 4.82 11.26 -1.59
CA ALA A 237 4.55 10.03 -2.35
C ALA A 237 4.59 8.77 -1.50
N HIS A 238 5.24 8.80 -0.34
CA HIS A 238 5.50 7.62 0.47
C HIS A 238 5.12 7.86 1.93
N TYR A 239 4.23 7.04 2.46
CA TYR A 239 3.96 7.04 3.89
C TYR A 239 5.16 6.42 4.65
N GLN A 240 5.30 6.74 5.95
CA GLN A 240 6.40 6.29 6.80
C GLN A 240 7.79 6.79 6.37
N THR A 241 7.89 8.06 5.99
CA THR A 241 9.18 8.72 5.85
C THR A 241 9.64 9.19 7.23
N SER A 242 10.93 9.02 7.53
CA SER A 242 11.52 9.38 8.82
C SER A 242 12.72 10.33 8.66
N PRO A 243 13.18 11.01 9.74
CA PRO A 243 14.44 11.74 9.69
C PRO A 243 15.63 10.88 9.26
N ASN A 244 15.60 9.58 9.57
CA ASN A 244 16.62 8.63 9.12
C ASN A 244 16.60 8.44 7.60
N ASP A 245 15.46 8.51 6.95
CA ASP A 245 15.38 8.41 5.48
C ASP A 245 16.11 9.58 4.81
N LEU A 246 15.95 10.81 5.33
CA LEU A 246 16.71 11.96 4.87
C LEU A 246 18.21 11.76 5.07
N LEU A 247 18.61 11.26 6.24
CA LEU A 247 20.00 10.99 6.56
C LEU A 247 20.59 9.91 5.65
N HIS A 248 19.85 8.82 5.41
CA HIS A 248 20.25 7.76 4.48
C HIS A 248 20.37 8.28 3.05
N LEU A 249 19.40 9.07 2.60
CA LEU A 249 19.45 9.69 1.29
C LEU A 249 20.73 10.49 1.07
N LEU A 250 21.20 11.21 2.09
CA LEU A 250 22.38 12.07 1.99
C LEU A 250 23.70 11.30 2.18
N ARG A 251 23.73 10.25 2.99
CA ARG A 251 24.97 9.56 3.43
C ARG A 251 25.27 8.23 2.74
N ASP A 252 24.27 7.54 2.23
CA ASP A 252 24.47 6.22 1.64
C ASP A 252 25.09 6.33 0.25
N ASP A 253 26.36 6.00 0.11
CA ASP A 253 27.09 6.07 -1.17
C ASP A 253 26.53 5.13 -2.24
N ASN A 254 25.85 4.05 -1.86
CA ASN A 254 25.19 3.13 -2.79
C ASN A 254 23.86 3.65 -3.32
N SER A 255 23.31 4.70 -2.71
CA SER A 255 22.07 5.31 -3.16
C SER A 255 22.32 6.49 -4.11
N SER A 256 21.45 6.66 -5.08
CA SER A 256 21.48 7.77 -6.04
C SER A 256 20.14 8.47 -6.10
N VAL A 257 20.18 9.80 -6.21
CA VAL A 257 19.01 10.66 -6.38
C VAL A 257 19.00 11.18 -7.82
N TYR A 258 17.86 11.02 -8.46
CA TYR A 258 17.61 11.59 -9.80
C TYR A 258 16.45 12.57 -9.71
N LEU A 259 16.61 13.77 -10.22
CA LEU A 259 15.57 14.78 -10.29
C LEU A 259 15.03 14.89 -11.71
N ALA A 260 13.73 14.76 -11.83
CA ALA A 260 13.01 15.06 -13.06
C ALA A 260 12.70 16.55 -13.10
N MET A 261 13.13 17.21 -14.15
CA MET A 261 13.03 18.65 -14.32
C MET A 261 12.23 18.99 -15.57
N ASP A 262 11.36 20.00 -15.47
CA ASP A 262 10.87 20.78 -16.60
C ASP A 262 11.45 22.19 -16.48
N LYS A 263 12.44 22.52 -17.33
CA LYS A 263 13.27 23.73 -17.19
C LYS A 263 13.96 23.79 -15.82
N GLN A 264 13.52 24.68 -14.93
CA GLN A 264 14.07 24.86 -13.59
C GLN A 264 13.21 24.26 -12.49
N ASN A 265 12.04 23.72 -12.82
CA ASN A 265 11.10 23.19 -11.85
C ASN A 265 11.31 21.70 -11.63
N ILE A 266 11.38 21.27 -10.38
CA ILE A 266 11.39 19.86 -10.02
C ILE A 266 9.96 19.33 -10.13
N ILE A 267 9.75 18.34 -11.00
CA ILE A 267 8.46 17.72 -11.24
C ILE A 267 8.38 16.27 -10.75
N GLY A 268 9.52 15.69 -10.41
CA GLY A 268 9.60 14.34 -9.89
C GLY A 268 10.98 13.99 -9.34
N VAL A 269 11.06 12.89 -8.62
CA VAL A 269 12.28 12.35 -8.04
C VAL A 269 12.29 10.84 -8.10
N ILE A 270 13.45 10.25 -8.39
CA ILE A 270 13.72 8.81 -8.25
C ILE A 270 14.87 8.64 -7.27
N LEU A 271 14.69 7.74 -6.30
CA LEU A 271 15.72 7.27 -5.41
C LEU A 271 16.03 5.81 -5.76
N THR A 272 17.30 5.54 -6.07
CA THR A 272 17.78 4.19 -6.37
C THR A 272 18.86 3.75 -5.41
N VAL A 273 19.06 2.45 -5.31
CA VAL A 273 20.20 1.84 -4.59
C VAL A 273 20.83 0.77 -5.48
N GLU A 274 22.15 0.72 -5.50
CA GLU A 274 22.87 -0.34 -6.19
C GLU A 274 23.02 -1.56 -5.29
N GLU A 275 22.66 -2.73 -5.84
CA GLU A 275 22.70 -4.02 -5.16
C GLU A 275 23.34 -5.07 -6.07
N GLY A 276 23.91 -6.12 -5.48
CA GLY A 276 24.55 -7.20 -6.22
C GLY A 276 26.07 -7.13 -6.18
N GLY A 277 26.73 -7.72 -7.18
CA GLY A 277 28.18 -7.82 -7.20
C GLY A 277 28.74 -8.68 -6.07
N LEU A 278 28.00 -9.71 -5.64
CA LEU A 278 28.35 -10.57 -4.51
C LEU A 278 29.45 -11.56 -4.92
N ASP A 279 30.32 -11.88 -4.00
CA ASP A 279 31.32 -12.94 -4.18
C ASP A 279 30.69 -14.34 -4.06
N ASP A 280 31.43 -15.36 -4.51
CA ASP A 280 30.92 -16.74 -4.55
C ASP A 280 30.58 -17.30 -3.17
N GLU A 281 31.41 -16.98 -2.14
CA GLU A 281 31.19 -17.44 -0.76
C GLU A 281 29.87 -16.88 -0.18
N LEU A 282 29.63 -15.59 -0.39
CA LEU A 282 28.39 -14.94 0.07
C LEU A 282 27.17 -15.44 -0.70
N ILE A 283 27.30 -15.67 -2.01
CA ILE A 283 26.22 -16.24 -2.84
C ILE A 283 25.82 -17.61 -2.32
N GLU A 284 26.79 -18.50 -2.03
CA GLU A 284 26.52 -19.83 -1.47
C GLU A 284 25.84 -19.73 -0.10
N ALA A 285 26.35 -18.89 0.80
CA ALA A 285 25.77 -18.69 2.12
C ALA A 285 24.32 -18.13 2.05
N VAL A 286 24.02 -17.24 1.11
CA VAL A 286 22.67 -16.73 0.86
C VAL A 286 21.77 -17.83 0.28
N GLN A 287 22.25 -18.62 -0.65
CA GLN A 287 21.52 -19.73 -1.26
C GLN A 287 21.06 -20.74 -0.18
N LEU A 288 21.96 -21.07 0.74
CA LEU A 288 21.70 -22.00 1.83
C LEU A 288 20.94 -21.37 3.03
N GLY A 289 20.58 -20.09 2.95
CA GLY A 289 19.87 -19.39 4.02
C GLY A 289 20.71 -19.09 5.27
N GLN A 290 22.03 -19.24 5.19
CA GLN A 290 22.95 -19.04 6.31
C GLN A 290 23.26 -17.56 6.56
N ARG A 291 23.23 -16.73 5.51
CA ARG A 291 23.48 -15.29 5.58
C ARG A 291 22.43 -14.49 4.82
N ARG A 292 22.10 -13.32 5.37
CA ARG A 292 21.21 -12.35 4.75
C ARG A 292 21.79 -10.94 4.88
N PRO A 293 22.75 -10.57 4.03
CA PRO A 293 23.40 -9.27 4.10
C PRO A 293 22.39 -8.15 3.88
N LYS A 294 22.54 -7.05 4.63
CA LYS A 294 21.72 -5.85 4.44
C LYS A 294 22.10 -5.15 3.13
N GLY A 295 21.14 -4.48 2.51
CA GLY A 295 21.37 -3.65 1.32
C GLY A 295 21.41 -4.42 -0.01
N HIS A 296 20.98 -5.69 -0.04
CA HIS A 296 20.97 -6.53 -1.24
C HIS A 296 19.65 -7.30 -1.38
N LEU A 297 18.50 -6.59 -1.25
CA LEU A 297 17.17 -7.21 -1.24
C LEU A 297 16.92 -8.03 -2.51
N THR A 298 17.16 -7.44 -3.68
CA THR A 298 16.90 -8.07 -4.97
C THR A 298 17.77 -9.32 -5.19
N PRO A 299 19.12 -9.26 -5.13
CA PRO A 299 19.94 -10.43 -5.37
C PRO A 299 19.72 -11.54 -4.34
N ILE A 300 19.53 -11.20 -3.05
CA ILE A 300 19.21 -12.18 -2.02
C ILE A 300 17.93 -12.95 -2.35
N THR A 301 16.88 -12.23 -2.75
CA THR A 301 15.60 -12.83 -3.11
C THR A 301 15.75 -13.75 -4.33
N ILE A 302 16.47 -13.31 -5.35
CA ILE A 302 16.69 -14.07 -6.58
C ILE A 302 17.51 -15.34 -6.29
N ILE A 303 18.59 -15.24 -5.52
CA ILE A 303 19.44 -16.39 -5.17
C ILE A 303 18.66 -17.39 -4.30
N ASN A 304 18.09 -16.92 -3.19
CA ASN A 304 17.50 -17.79 -2.17
C ASN A 304 16.14 -18.35 -2.58
N GLN A 305 15.29 -17.53 -3.22
CA GLN A 305 13.90 -17.90 -3.50
C GLN A 305 13.68 -18.40 -4.94
N LEU A 306 14.55 -18.05 -5.87
CA LEU A 306 14.43 -18.44 -7.27
C LEU A 306 15.58 -19.37 -7.73
N GLY A 307 16.59 -19.57 -6.90
CA GLY A 307 17.71 -20.46 -7.19
C GLY A 307 18.68 -19.96 -8.27
N LEU A 308 18.59 -18.69 -8.67
CA LEU A 308 19.40 -18.11 -9.74
C LEU A 308 20.71 -17.54 -9.19
N VAL A 309 21.61 -18.42 -8.77
CA VAL A 309 22.85 -18.04 -8.07
C VAL A 309 23.76 -17.12 -8.89
N LYS A 310 23.83 -17.31 -10.22
CA LYS A 310 24.69 -16.49 -11.08
C LYS A 310 24.26 -15.02 -11.11
N VAL A 311 22.98 -14.74 -10.88
CA VAL A 311 22.45 -13.37 -10.85
C VAL A 311 23.00 -12.58 -9.67
N GLY A 312 23.46 -13.24 -8.60
CA GLY A 312 24.11 -12.59 -7.47
C GLY A 312 25.37 -11.78 -7.81
N LYS A 313 26.06 -12.13 -8.91
CA LYS A 313 27.23 -11.40 -9.41
C LYS A 313 26.87 -10.16 -10.23
N LEU A 314 25.66 -10.09 -10.73
CA LEU A 314 25.16 -8.95 -11.50
C LEU A 314 24.82 -7.78 -10.59
N ILE A 315 24.94 -6.58 -11.12
CA ILE A 315 24.61 -5.33 -10.43
C ILE A 315 23.26 -4.84 -10.91
N THR A 316 22.33 -4.61 -9.97
CA THR A 316 21.05 -3.95 -10.24
C THR A 316 21.01 -2.56 -9.64
N SER A 317 20.40 -1.62 -10.36
CA SER A 317 19.94 -0.38 -9.77
C SER A 317 18.46 -0.55 -9.39
N ARG A 318 18.21 -0.70 -8.08
CA ARG A 318 16.84 -0.87 -7.57
C ARG A 318 16.18 0.46 -7.30
N VAL A 319 15.05 0.71 -7.93
CA VAL A 319 14.21 1.86 -7.60
C VAL A 319 13.57 1.62 -6.24
N MET A 320 14.01 2.39 -5.24
CA MET A 320 13.44 2.37 -3.90
C MET A 320 12.19 3.22 -3.80
N ARG A 321 12.23 4.41 -4.43
CA ARG A 321 11.13 5.37 -4.42
C ARG A 321 11.09 6.10 -5.76
N ILE A 322 9.88 6.33 -6.24
CA ILE A 322 9.60 7.21 -7.37
C ILE A 322 8.43 8.10 -6.99
N ALA A 323 8.58 9.40 -7.19
CA ALA A 323 7.55 10.38 -6.91
C ALA A 323 7.39 11.35 -8.06
N VAL A 324 6.15 11.60 -8.45
CA VAL A 324 5.76 12.65 -9.39
C VAL A 324 4.94 13.67 -8.63
N HIS A 325 5.15 14.94 -8.93
CA HIS A 325 4.39 16.04 -8.33
C HIS A 325 2.88 15.74 -8.41
N PRO A 326 2.11 15.93 -7.33
CA PRO A 326 0.68 15.55 -7.28
C PRO A 326 -0.14 16.16 -8.42
N ASP A 327 0.10 17.41 -8.79
CA ASP A 327 -0.62 18.10 -9.87
C ASP A 327 -0.34 17.50 -11.27
N LEU A 328 0.71 16.70 -11.40
CA LEU A 328 1.19 16.13 -12.65
C LEU A 328 1.02 14.60 -12.72
N GLN A 329 0.46 13.99 -11.70
CA GLN A 329 0.18 12.55 -11.68
C GLN A 329 -0.86 12.18 -12.76
N GLY A 330 -0.77 10.95 -13.28
CA GLY A 330 -1.66 10.48 -14.34
C GLY A 330 -1.33 11.00 -15.76
N SER A 331 -0.35 11.90 -15.89
CA SER A 331 0.07 12.49 -17.18
C SER A 331 1.14 11.70 -17.95
N GLY A 332 1.64 10.57 -17.39
CA GLY A 332 2.69 9.75 -18.01
C GLY A 332 4.12 10.12 -17.61
N ILE A 333 4.32 11.15 -16.78
CA ILE A 333 5.65 11.60 -16.33
C ILE A 333 6.42 10.47 -15.62
N GLY A 334 5.78 9.72 -14.74
CA GLY A 334 6.43 8.61 -14.03
C GLY A 334 7.03 7.57 -15.00
N LYS A 335 6.30 7.22 -16.04
CA LYS A 335 6.80 6.31 -17.10
C LYS A 335 7.96 6.93 -17.87
N ARG A 336 7.86 8.21 -18.22
CA ARG A 336 8.95 8.95 -18.88
C ARG A 336 10.21 8.97 -18.02
N MET A 337 10.08 9.22 -16.72
CA MET A 337 11.18 9.18 -15.76
C MET A 337 11.88 7.83 -15.73
N LEU A 338 11.14 6.71 -15.75
CA LEU A 338 11.72 5.36 -15.77
C LEU A 338 12.44 5.06 -17.09
N THR A 339 11.95 5.58 -18.22
CA THR A 339 12.65 5.48 -19.50
C THR A 339 13.98 6.26 -19.47
N LEU A 340 13.96 7.48 -18.94
CA LEU A 340 15.17 8.31 -18.81
C LEU A 340 16.16 7.74 -17.78
N LEU A 341 15.65 7.03 -16.75
CA LEU A 341 16.50 6.33 -15.77
C LEU A 341 17.35 5.25 -16.46
N GLU A 342 16.77 4.48 -17.37
CA GLU A 342 17.49 3.46 -18.13
C GLU A 342 18.68 4.06 -18.90
N GLU A 343 18.51 5.26 -19.46
CA GLU A 343 19.55 5.99 -20.18
C GLU A 343 20.60 6.60 -19.23
N SER A 344 20.24 6.84 -17.97
CA SER A 344 21.02 7.58 -16.99
C SER A 344 21.84 6.72 -16.04
N VAL A 345 21.54 5.41 -15.92
CA VAL A 345 22.29 4.49 -15.05
C VAL A 345 23.67 4.19 -15.64
N GLY A 346 24.63 3.92 -14.74
CA GLY A 346 26.01 3.65 -15.16
C GLY A 346 26.14 2.36 -15.98
N ALA A 347 27.14 2.32 -16.88
CA ALA A 347 27.40 1.15 -17.73
C ALA A 347 27.70 -0.16 -16.96
N HIS A 348 28.05 -0.06 -15.68
CA HIS A 348 28.29 -1.21 -14.80
C HIS A 348 26.98 -1.87 -14.30
N VAL A 349 25.83 -1.18 -14.41
CA VAL A 349 24.54 -1.74 -14.03
C VAL A 349 24.09 -2.75 -15.08
N ASP A 350 23.65 -3.93 -14.65
CA ASP A 350 23.27 -5.03 -15.54
C ASP A 350 21.77 -5.09 -15.79
N TYR A 351 20.95 -4.71 -14.81
CA TYR A 351 19.48 -4.67 -14.91
C TYR A 351 18.89 -3.69 -13.89
N LEU A 352 17.63 -3.33 -14.09
CA LEU A 352 16.85 -2.52 -13.14
C LEU A 352 15.92 -3.43 -12.32
N SER A 353 15.62 -3.01 -11.10
CA SER A 353 14.67 -3.71 -10.24
C SER A 353 13.84 -2.77 -9.37
N THR A 354 12.75 -3.27 -8.85
CA THR A 354 11.91 -2.59 -7.86
C THR A 354 11.19 -3.61 -6.99
N SER A 355 10.87 -3.23 -5.75
CA SER A 355 10.06 -4.02 -4.83
C SER A 355 9.07 -3.12 -4.11
N PHE A 356 7.80 -3.46 -4.13
CA PHE A 356 6.72 -2.63 -3.58
C PHE A 356 5.54 -3.48 -3.11
N GLY A 357 4.68 -2.89 -2.29
CA GLY A 357 3.40 -3.50 -1.92
C GLY A 357 2.46 -3.57 -3.12
N ALA A 358 2.09 -4.77 -3.52
CA ALA A 358 1.32 -5.01 -4.74
C ALA A 358 -0.10 -4.43 -4.66
N THR A 359 -0.40 -3.52 -5.56
CA THR A 359 -1.75 -3.03 -5.88
C THR A 359 -1.95 -3.06 -7.38
N ASP A 360 -3.19 -3.12 -7.84
CA ASP A 360 -3.52 -3.13 -9.26
C ASP A 360 -2.87 -1.98 -10.02
N GLU A 361 -3.00 -0.77 -9.49
CA GLU A 361 -2.48 0.45 -10.12
C GLU A 361 -0.95 0.42 -10.25
N LEU A 362 -0.24 -0.01 -9.19
CA LEU A 362 1.22 -0.09 -9.20
C LEU A 362 1.72 -1.20 -10.12
N ILE A 363 1.08 -2.37 -10.12
CA ILE A 363 1.43 -3.47 -11.04
C ILE A 363 1.33 -2.98 -12.49
N GLN A 364 0.22 -2.35 -12.86
CA GLN A 364 0.02 -1.82 -14.20
C GLN A 364 1.04 -0.74 -14.57
N PHE A 365 1.33 0.18 -13.63
CA PHE A 365 2.34 1.22 -13.84
C PHE A 365 3.71 0.62 -14.18
N TRP A 366 4.21 -0.32 -13.38
CA TRP A 366 5.51 -0.93 -13.59
C TRP A 366 5.56 -1.84 -14.82
N GLN A 367 4.48 -2.59 -15.09
CA GLN A 367 4.38 -3.39 -16.32
C GLN A 367 4.41 -2.52 -17.58
N GLN A 368 3.70 -1.39 -17.59
CA GLN A 368 3.73 -0.43 -18.70
C GLN A 368 5.11 0.23 -18.89
N ALA A 369 5.90 0.29 -17.84
CA ALA A 369 7.29 0.74 -17.88
C ALA A 369 8.27 -0.39 -18.27
N GLY A 370 7.80 -1.58 -18.64
CA GLY A 370 8.61 -2.70 -19.11
C GLY A 370 9.22 -3.57 -18.01
N TYR A 371 8.77 -3.42 -16.76
CA TYR A 371 9.19 -4.30 -15.66
C TYR A 371 8.39 -5.60 -15.67
N GLN A 372 9.05 -6.70 -15.37
CA GLN A 372 8.49 -8.04 -15.33
C GLN A 372 8.43 -8.57 -13.91
N SER A 373 7.28 -9.14 -13.52
CA SER A 373 7.09 -9.74 -12.19
C SER A 373 7.86 -11.05 -12.09
N ILE A 374 8.66 -11.20 -11.04
CA ILE A 374 9.44 -12.42 -10.82
C ILE A 374 9.18 -13.09 -9.47
N ARG A 375 8.65 -12.37 -8.49
CA ARG A 375 8.30 -12.94 -7.18
C ARG A 375 7.24 -12.14 -6.45
N LEU A 376 6.23 -12.84 -5.95
CA LEU A 376 5.26 -12.31 -4.97
C LEU A 376 5.61 -12.88 -3.59
N GLY A 377 5.72 -12.03 -2.58
CA GLY A 377 5.91 -12.44 -1.19
C GLY A 377 4.73 -13.28 -0.71
N THR A 378 4.97 -14.19 0.24
CA THR A 378 3.95 -15.12 0.74
C THR A 378 3.14 -14.58 1.92
N MET A 379 3.61 -13.52 2.53
CA MET A 379 2.94 -12.86 3.66
C MET A 379 2.60 -11.42 3.31
N ARG A 380 1.46 -10.95 3.83
CA ARG A 380 1.10 -9.54 3.76
C ARG A 380 1.93 -8.75 4.76
N ASP A 381 2.35 -7.57 4.36
CA ASP A 381 2.92 -6.59 5.28
C ASP A 381 1.84 -6.09 6.24
N ALA A 382 2.13 -6.09 7.54
CA ALA A 382 1.15 -5.74 8.57
C ALA A 382 0.70 -4.27 8.50
N ALA A 383 1.57 -3.37 8.01
CA ALA A 383 1.27 -1.94 7.92
C ALA A 383 0.46 -1.59 6.66
N SER A 384 0.82 -2.18 5.52
CA SER A 384 0.19 -1.88 4.23
C SER A 384 -0.94 -2.85 3.85
N GLY A 385 -0.98 -4.03 4.46
CA GLY A 385 -1.89 -5.11 4.07
C GLY A 385 -1.60 -5.71 2.68
N CYS A 386 -0.49 -5.34 2.05
CA CYS A 386 -0.13 -5.75 0.69
C CYS A 386 0.91 -6.87 0.70
N TYR A 387 0.89 -7.71 -0.34
CA TYR A 387 1.98 -8.61 -0.64
C TYR A 387 3.12 -7.83 -1.32
N SER A 388 4.37 -8.14 -0.99
CA SER A 388 5.53 -7.53 -1.66
C SER A 388 5.73 -8.16 -3.03
N LEU A 389 5.80 -7.35 -4.08
CA LEU A 389 6.08 -7.79 -5.45
C LEU A 389 7.47 -7.32 -5.87
N LEU A 390 8.32 -8.25 -6.30
CA LEU A 390 9.62 -7.97 -6.91
C LEU A 390 9.47 -8.00 -8.42
N MET A 391 9.89 -6.92 -9.08
CA MET A 391 9.91 -6.79 -10.52
C MET A 391 11.30 -6.38 -11.01
N VAL A 392 11.65 -6.84 -12.20
CA VAL A 392 12.93 -6.55 -12.86
C VAL A 392 12.71 -6.07 -14.28
N ARG A 393 13.67 -5.29 -14.79
CA ARG A 393 13.67 -4.82 -16.17
C ARG A 393 15.03 -5.01 -16.79
N GLN A 394 15.07 -5.58 -17.99
CA GLN A 394 16.25 -5.67 -18.83
C GLN A 394 16.61 -4.28 -19.38
N LEU A 395 17.90 -3.95 -19.39
CA LEU A 395 18.41 -2.78 -20.09
C LEU A 395 18.52 -3.06 -21.59
N ALA A 396 18.23 -2.07 -22.44
CA ALA A 396 18.20 -2.23 -23.89
C ALA A 396 19.54 -2.70 -24.49
N ASN A 397 20.65 -2.31 -23.87
CA ASN A 397 22.02 -2.64 -24.32
C ASN A 397 22.62 -3.89 -23.65
N LYS A 398 21.87 -4.59 -22.79
CA LYS A 398 22.34 -5.78 -22.05
C LYS A 398 21.27 -6.87 -22.08
N SER A 399 21.54 -7.95 -22.81
CA SER A 399 20.64 -9.09 -22.84
C SER A 399 20.73 -9.89 -21.53
N GLN A 400 19.58 -10.14 -20.91
CA GLN A 400 19.41 -10.89 -19.67
C GLN A 400 18.35 -11.98 -19.86
N THR A 401 18.70 -13.07 -20.54
CA THR A 401 17.76 -14.17 -20.88
C THR A 401 17.09 -14.79 -19.66
N TRP A 402 17.74 -14.76 -18.50
CA TRP A 402 17.20 -15.27 -17.24
C TRP A 402 15.91 -14.54 -16.81
N ILE A 403 15.70 -13.29 -17.25
CA ILE A 403 14.51 -12.49 -16.85
C ILE A 403 13.25 -13.11 -17.46
N ASP A 404 13.26 -13.42 -18.75
CA ASP A 404 12.11 -14.01 -19.44
C ASP A 404 11.81 -15.42 -18.92
N ASP A 405 12.85 -16.24 -18.69
CA ASP A 405 12.71 -17.57 -18.10
C ASP A 405 12.08 -17.47 -16.68
N THR A 406 12.54 -16.51 -15.88
CA THR A 406 12.03 -16.31 -14.52
C THR A 406 10.60 -15.81 -14.51
N GLN A 407 10.22 -14.95 -15.45
CA GLN A 407 8.84 -14.52 -15.59
C GLN A 407 7.91 -15.70 -15.95
N ALA A 408 8.32 -16.58 -16.85
CA ALA A 408 7.56 -17.78 -17.19
C ALA A 408 7.36 -18.67 -15.96
N LEU A 409 8.43 -18.93 -15.19
CA LEU A 409 8.37 -19.68 -13.94
C LEU A 409 7.47 -19.02 -12.89
N PHE A 410 7.53 -17.70 -12.80
CA PHE A 410 6.65 -16.94 -11.89
C PHE A 410 5.17 -17.13 -12.23
N HIS A 411 4.81 -17.06 -13.51
CA HIS A 411 3.43 -17.28 -13.94
C HIS A 411 2.96 -18.71 -13.67
N GLU A 412 3.81 -19.69 -13.93
CA GLU A 412 3.52 -21.10 -13.62
C GLU A 412 3.31 -21.33 -12.13
N PHE A 413 4.28 -20.88 -11.30
CA PHE A 413 4.22 -20.99 -9.85
C PHE A 413 2.99 -20.29 -9.28
N LEU A 414 2.76 -19.03 -9.66
CA LEU A 414 1.63 -18.25 -9.13
C LEU A 414 0.29 -18.92 -9.45
N SER A 415 0.11 -19.36 -10.68
CA SER A 415 -1.13 -20.04 -11.11
C SER A 415 -1.40 -21.32 -10.31
N ALA A 416 -0.35 -22.10 -10.02
CA ALA A 416 -0.48 -23.32 -9.24
C ALA A 416 -0.68 -23.06 -7.73
N SER A 417 -0.12 -21.96 -7.22
CA SER A 417 -0.09 -21.67 -5.77
C SER A 417 -1.23 -20.76 -5.29
N LEU A 418 -2.04 -20.17 -6.17
CA LEU A 418 -3.09 -19.22 -5.78
C LEU A 418 -4.01 -19.76 -4.69
N SER A 419 -4.52 -20.97 -4.84
CA SER A 419 -5.43 -21.57 -3.85
C SER A 419 -4.76 -22.01 -2.55
N LEU A 420 -3.47 -22.33 -2.59
CA LEU A 420 -2.74 -22.88 -1.44
C LEU A 420 -1.99 -21.81 -0.65
N VAL A 421 -1.30 -20.92 -1.35
CA VAL A 421 -0.41 -19.92 -0.74
C VAL A 421 -1.11 -18.56 -0.62
N TYR A 422 -1.98 -18.23 -1.56
CA TYR A 422 -2.62 -16.92 -1.65
C TYR A 422 -4.17 -16.98 -1.66
N PRO A 423 -4.82 -17.77 -0.78
CA PRO A 423 -6.27 -17.95 -0.84
C PRO A 423 -7.07 -16.66 -0.57
N LYS A 424 -6.42 -15.67 0.04
CA LYS A 424 -6.99 -14.35 0.35
C LYS A 424 -6.51 -13.24 -0.59
N LEU A 425 -5.86 -13.58 -1.71
CA LEU A 425 -5.46 -12.60 -2.71
C LEU A 425 -6.71 -12.02 -3.37
N GLU A 426 -6.71 -10.73 -3.60
CA GLU A 426 -7.78 -10.06 -4.34
C GLU A 426 -7.80 -10.57 -5.79
N PRO A 427 -8.97 -10.95 -6.34
CA PRO A 427 -9.08 -11.44 -7.73
C PRO A 427 -8.52 -10.46 -8.77
N SER A 428 -8.66 -9.16 -8.52
CA SER A 428 -8.10 -8.12 -9.37
C SER A 428 -6.57 -8.18 -9.44
N LEU A 429 -5.89 -8.45 -8.31
CA LEU A 429 -4.44 -8.64 -8.27
C LEU A 429 -4.01 -9.89 -9.04
N ALA A 430 -4.71 -11.01 -8.87
CA ALA A 430 -4.45 -12.23 -9.63
C ALA A 430 -4.60 -11.97 -11.13
N ARG A 431 -5.64 -11.22 -11.54
CA ARG A 431 -5.84 -10.79 -12.93
C ARG A 431 -4.68 -9.96 -13.45
N SER A 432 -4.24 -8.96 -12.71
CA SER A 432 -3.14 -8.09 -13.13
C SER A 432 -1.81 -8.84 -13.25
N LEU A 433 -1.51 -9.73 -12.31
CA LEU A 433 -0.29 -10.53 -12.31
C LEU A 433 -0.28 -11.60 -13.43
N LEU A 434 -1.42 -12.16 -13.78
CA LEU A 434 -1.58 -13.22 -14.79
C LEU A 434 -2.32 -12.72 -16.04
N ARG A 435 -2.27 -11.42 -16.32
CA ARG A 435 -2.96 -10.80 -17.46
C ARG A 435 -2.50 -11.36 -18.80
N GLN A 436 -1.20 -11.60 -18.93
CA GLN A 436 -0.61 -12.08 -20.17
C GLN A 436 -0.81 -13.60 -20.34
N PRO A 437 -1.04 -14.06 -21.57
CA PRO A 437 -1.12 -15.49 -21.85
C PRO A 437 0.22 -16.17 -21.57
N ILE A 438 0.15 -17.42 -21.14
CA ILE A 438 1.32 -18.27 -20.98
C ILE A 438 1.49 -19.05 -22.29
N GLN A 439 2.60 -18.84 -22.99
CA GLN A 439 2.92 -19.58 -24.22
C GLN A 439 3.30 -21.03 -23.88
N HIS A 440 2.31 -21.92 -23.72
CA HIS A 440 2.57 -23.36 -23.72
C HIS A 440 1.32 -24.16 -24.08
N GLN A 441 1.53 -25.12 -24.94
CA GLN A 441 0.65 -26.24 -25.34
C GLN A 441 -0.80 -25.87 -25.72
N THR A 442 -1.10 -26.05 -26.99
CA THR A 442 -2.50 -26.07 -27.45
C THR A 442 -3.33 -27.07 -26.64
N LEU A 443 -4.47 -26.64 -26.16
CA LEU A 443 -5.38 -27.49 -25.42
C LEU A 443 -5.84 -28.63 -26.31
N HIS A 444 -5.72 -29.87 -25.84
CA HIS A 444 -6.16 -31.05 -26.58
C HIS A 444 -7.65 -30.90 -26.98
N PRO A 445 -8.05 -31.28 -28.21
CA PRO A 445 -9.41 -31.09 -28.71
C PRO A 445 -10.51 -31.61 -27.77
N THR A 446 -10.28 -32.79 -27.16
CA THR A 446 -11.21 -33.37 -26.19
C THR A 446 -11.48 -32.47 -24.97
N LYS A 447 -10.43 -31.79 -24.46
CA LYS A 447 -10.59 -30.83 -23.34
C LYS A 447 -11.47 -29.66 -23.73
N ARG A 448 -11.33 -29.17 -24.96
CA ARG A 448 -12.17 -28.09 -25.50
C ARG A 448 -13.64 -28.51 -25.60
N VAL A 449 -13.90 -29.72 -26.08
CA VAL A 449 -15.27 -30.29 -26.14
C VAL A 449 -15.89 -30.36 -24.75
N LEU A 450 -15.12 -30.76 -23.72
CA LEU A 450 -15.58 -30.79 -22.34
C LEU A 450 -15.92 -29.39 -21.80
N LEU A 451 -15.10 -28.39 -22.09
CA LEU A 451 -15.36 -27.00 -21.69
C LEU A 451 -16.63 -26.44 -22.38
N GLN A 452 -16.82 -26.74 -23.67
CA GLN A 452 -18.03 -26.38 -24.40
C GLN A 452 -19.27 -27.08 -23.80
N SER A 453 -19.16 -28.38 -23.51
CA SER A 453 -20.22 -29.14 -22.85
C SER A 453 -20.59 -28.53 -21.49
N TYR A 454 -19.60 -28.17 -20.67
CA TYR A 454 -19.86 -27.49 -19.41
C TYR A 454 -20.58 -26.16 -19.60
N ALA A 455 -20.11 -25.32 -20.52
CA ALA A 455 -20.73 -24.02 -20.80
C ALA A 455 -22.22 -24.17 -21.19
N GLN A 456 -22.57 -25.22 -21.91
CA GLN A 456 -23.94 -25.57 -22.35
C GLN A 456 -24.77 -26.35 -21.32
N GLY A 457 -24.23 -26.64 -20.13
CA GLY A 457 -24.96 -27.32 -19.08
C GLY A 457 -24.76 -28.82 -18.98
N GLY A 458 -23.90 -29.43 -19.81
CA GLY A 458 -23.74 -30.89 -19.91
C GLY A 458 -22.78 -31.50 -18.90
N ALA A 459 -21.60 -30.94 -18.69
CA ALA A 459 -20.58 -31.46 -17.79
C ALA A 459 -20.69 -30.86 -16.37
N SER A 460 -20.10 -31.53 -15.37
CA SER A 460 -19.97 -30.97 -14.01
C SER A 460 -18.71 -30.10 -13.90
N TYR A 461 -18.72 -29.13 -12.99
CA TYR A 461 -17.56 -28.30 -12.71
C TYR A 461 -16.34 -29.12 -12.30
N GLU A 462 -16.54 -30.13 -11.47
CA GLU A 462 -15.52 -31.00 -10.92
C GLU A 462 -14.80 -31.82 -12.00
N SER A 463 -15.45 -32.09 -13.16
CA SER A 463 -14.83 -32.80 -14.29
C SER A 463 -14.01 -31.91 -15.20
N ILE A 464 -14.15 -30.56 -15.12
CA ILE A 464 -13.57 -29.65 -16.09
C ILE A 464 -12.63 -28.60 -15.47
N PHE A 465 -12.67 -28.39 -14.15
CA PHE A 465 -12.00 -27.22 -13.56
C PHE A 465 -10.49 -27.15 -13.86
N VAL A 466 -9.79 -28.26 -13.92
CA VAL A 466 -8.36 -28.32 -14.27
C VAL A 466 -8.14 -27.85 -15.70
N TRP A 467 -9.00 -28.31 -16.64
CA TRP A 467 -8.93 -27.91 -18.05
C TRP A 467 -9.35 -26.46 -18.23
N LEU A 468 -10.29 -25.98 -17.42
CA LEU A 468 -10.70 -24.58 -17.38
C LEU A 468 -9.55 -23.69 -16.91
N GLN A 469 -8.86 -24.06 -15.83
CA GLN A 469 -7.65 -23.36 -15.39
C GLN A 469 -6.60 -23.30 -16.50
N GLN A 470 -6.28 -24.43 -17.13
CA GLN A 470 -5.29 -24.48 -18.21
C GLN A 470 -5.68 -23.58 -19.36
N TRP A 471 -6.93 -23.65 -19.80
CA TRP A 471 -7.44 -22.87 -20.91
C TRP A 471 -7.42 -21.36 -20.62
N LEU A 472 -7.88 -20.94 -19.44
CA LEU A 472 -7.85 -19.53 -19.03
C LEU A 472 -6.43 -19.00 -18.96
N ARG A 473 -5.47 -19.76 -18.46
CA ARG A 473 -4.06 -19.38 -18.42
C ARG A 473 -3.45 -19.19 -19.80
N GLN A 474 -3.81 -20.04 -20.76
CA GLN A 474 -3.35 -19.91 -22.16
C GLN A 474 -3.80 -18.62 -22.82
N HIS A 475 -4.95 -18.08 -22.41
CA HIS A 475 -5.51 -16.83 -22.96
C HIS A 475 -5.22 -15.61 -22.09
N GLY A 476 -4.65 -15.80 -20.89
CA GLY A 476 -4.45 -14.77 -19.89
C GLY A 476 -5.72 -14.40 -19.13
N LEU A 477 -5.55 -13.88 -17.90
CA LEU A 477 -6.69 -13.56 -17.03
C LEU A 477 -7.28 -12.15 -17.27
N GLY A 478 -6.78 -11.39 -18.24
CA GLY A 478 -7.27 -10.04 -18.52
C GLY A 478 -8.79 -9.92 -18.65
N PRO A 479 -9.46 -10.74 -19.48
CA PRO A 479 -10.91 -10.68 -19.68
C PRO A 479 -11.72 -11.47 -18.63
N VAL A 480 -11.08 -12.15 -17.68
CA VAL A 480 -11.73 -13.06 -16.72
C VAL A 480 -12.33 -12.30 -15.55
N SER A 481 -13.57 -12.60 -15.16
CA SER A 481 -14.24 -11.94 -14.04
C SER A 481 -13.66 -12.30 -12.68
N ASP A 482 -13.93 -11.46 -11.69
CA ASP A 482 -13.55 -11.72 -10.29
C ASP A 482 -14.21 -12.99 -9.75
N LEU A 483 -15.45 -13.28 -10.15
CA LEU A 483 -16.15 -14.50 -9.76
C LEU A 483 -15.43 -15.75 -10.29
N MET A 484 -15.07 -15.76 -11.56
CA MET A 484 -14.37 -16.89 -12.17
C MET A 484 -12.97 -17.07 -11.57
N ILE A 485 -12.22 -15.99 -11.32
CA ILE A 485 -10.92 -16.06 -10.65
C ILE A 485 -11.07 -16.62 -9.23
N SER A 486 -12.05 -16.10 -8.46
CA SER A 486 -12.32 -16.58 -7.10
C SER A 486 -12.65 -18.05 -7.05
N LYS A 487 -13.49 -18.53 -7.96
CA LYS A 487 -13.89 -19.95 -7.98
C LYS A 487 -12.80 -20.85 -8.54
N VAL A 488 -12.25 -20.50 -9.70
CA VAL A 488 -11.37 -21.40 -10.47
C VAL A 488 -9.92 -21.38 -9.97
N PHE A 489 -9.40 -20.22 -9.60
CA PHE A 489 -8.00 -20.06 -9.20
C PHE A 489 -7.79 -19.98 -7.70
N LEU A 490 -8.64 -19.25 -6.97
CA LEU A 490 -8.56 -19.15 -5.50
C LEU A 490 -9.28 -20.32 -4.80
N ASN A 491 -10.03 -21.12 -5.55
CA ASN A 491 -10.79 -22.28 -5.07
C ASN A 491 -11.75 -21.96 -3.92
N HIS A 492 -12.36 -20.78 -3.95
CA HIS A 492 -13.37 -20.42 -2.95
C HIS A 492 -14.60 -21.35 -3.07
N ASP A 493 -15.18 -21.69 -1.93
CA ASP A 493 -16.41 -22.48 -1.89
C ASP A 493 -17.58 -21.77 -2.59
N TRP A 494 -18.53 -22.54 -3.11
CA TRP A 494 -19.71 -22.03 -3.79
C TRP A 494 -20.50 -21.01 -2.94
N GLY A 495 -20.61 -21.29 -1.62
CA GLY A 495 -21.29 -20.38 -0.68
C GLY A 495 -20.52 -19.07 -0.46
N ILE A 496 -19.20 -19.13 -0.38
CA ILE A 496 -18.33 -17.94 -0.27
C ILE A 496 -18.47 -17.08 -1.53
N CYS A 497 -18.39 -17.70 -2.72
CA CYS A 497 -18.59 -17.00 -3.99
C CYS A 497 -19.99 -16.37 -4.08
N ALA A 498 -21.03 -17.10 -3.70
CA ALA A 498 -22.39 -16.59 -3.71
C ALA A 498 -22.53 -15.33 -2.81
N LYS A 499 -22.02 -15.40 -1.58
CA LYS A 499 -22.05 -14.29 -0.63
C LYS A 499 -21.24 -13.09 -1.13
N GLN A 500 -20.05 -13.33 -1.64
CA GLN A 500 -19.12 -12.28 -2.10
C GLN A 500 -19.68 -11.50 -3.29
N PHE A 501 -20.38 -12.18 -4.20
CA PHE A 501 -20.90 -11.59 -5.43
C PHE A 501 -22.40 -11.32 -5.42
N GLY A 502 -23.05 -11.40 -4.25
CA GLY A 502 -24.48 -11.08 -4.09
C GLY A 502 -25.43 -12.04 -4.81
N LEU A 503 -25.06 -13.34 -4.89
CA LEU A 503 -25.82 -14.39 -5.55
C LEU A 503 -26.56 -15.26 -4.52
N SER A 504 -27.68 -15.88 -4.92
CA SER A 504 -28.55 -16.64 -4.03
C SER A 504 -27.98 -18.02 -3.61
N GLY A 505 -26.94 -18.52 -4.30
CA GLY A 505 -26.31 -19.79 -4.00
C GLY A 505 -25.59 -20.44 -5.18
N ARG A 506 -25.17 -21.71 -5.00
CA ARG A 506 -24.38 -22.48 -5.98
C ARG A 506 -24.95 -22.40 -7.41
N LYS A 507 -26.27 -22.58 -7.55
CA LYS A 507 -26.90 -22.61 -8.89
C LYS A 507 -26.68 -21.33 -9.69
N GLN A 508 -26.82 -20.17 -9.04
CA GLN A 508 -26.58 -18.88 -9.72
C GLN A 508 -25.11 -18.66 -10.01
N VAL A 509 -24.20 -19.02 -9.08
CA VAL A 509 -22.75 -18.94 -9.31
C VAL A 509 -22.38 -19.76 -10.53
N GLU A 510 -22.82 -21.01 -10.58
CA GLU A 510 -22.50 -21.92 -11.67
C GLU A 510 -23.08 -21.45 -13.01
N GLN A 511 -24.31 -20.90 -13.01
CA GLN A 511 -24.92 -20.33 -14.19
C GLN A 511 -24.12 -19.14 -14.74
N GLN A 512 -23.61 -18.26 -13.88
CA GLN A 512 -22.76 -17.15 -14.31
C GLN A 512 -21.42 -17.64 -14.87
N LEU A 513 -20.78 -18.64 -14.22
CA LEU A 513 -19.54 -19.24 -14.73
C LEU A 513 -19.74 -19.85 -16.13
N ARG A 514 -20.84 -20.59 -16.35
CA ARG A 514 -21.19 -21.18 -17.64
C ARG A 514 -21.39 -20.12 -18.73
N SER A 515 -22.17 -19.09 -18.42
CA SER A 515 -22.43 -17.98 -19.34
C SER A 515 -21.17 -17.19 -19.69
N GLU A 516 -20.29 -16.96 -18.71
CA GLU A 516 -19.01 -16.28 -18.95
C GLU A 516 -18.09 -17.16 -19.80
N LEU A 517 -17.97 -18.45 -19.50
CA LEU A 517 -17.15 -19.37 -20.28
C LEU A 517 -17.62 -19.47 -21.73
N GLU A 518 -18.93 -19.50 -21.98
CA GLU A 518 -19.49 -19.50 -23.34
C GLU A 518 -19.05 -18.27 -24.13
N LYS A 519 -19.11 -17.07 -23.50
CA LYS A 519 -18.64 -15.83 -24.12
C LYS A 519 -17.14 -15.86 -24.41
N LEU A 520 -16.33 -16.32 -23.45
CA LEU A 520 -14.88 -16.40 -23.61
C LEU A 520 -14.51 -17.42 -24.71
N LEU A 521 -15.16 -18.59 -24.76
CA LEU A 521 -14.94 -19.59 -25.81
C LEU A 521 -15.27 -19.04 -27.19
N SER A 522 -16.30 -18.21 -27.33
CA SER A 522 -16.65 -17.58 -28.60
C SER A 522 -15.65 -16.49 -29.01
N GLN A 523 -15.11 -15.74 -28.07
CA GLN A 523 -14.10 -14.69 -28.35
C GLN A 523 -12.75 -15.25 -28.82
N PHE A 524 -12.34 -16.40 -28.29
CA PHE A 524 -11.06 -17.03 -28.60
C PHE A 524 -11.16 -18.17 -29.64
N THR A 525 -12.22 -18.17 -30.45
CA THR A 525 -12.46 -19.16 -31.50
C THR A 525 -12.05 -18.59 -32.86
N VAL A 526 -10.85 -18.05 -32.99
CA VAL A 526 -10.28 -17.71 -34.31
C VAL A 526 -9.02 -18.52 -34.53
#